data_632a102961f3ebe72bf92834684489b8
#
_entry.id   632a102961f3ebe72bf92834684489b8
#
_cell.length_a   1.000
_cell.length_b   1.000
_cell.length_c   1.000
_cell.angle_alpha   90.00
_cell.angle_beta   90.00
_cell.angle_gamma   90.00
#
_symmetry.space_group_name_H-M   'P 1'
#
loop_
_entity.id
_entity.type
_entity.pdbx_description
1 polymer ?
#
loop_
_entity_poly.entity_id
_entity_poly.type
_entity_poly.pdbx_seq_one_letter_code
_entity_poly.pdbx_strand_id
1 'polypeptide(L)'
;MEEKILELVGEKKYGLVKQLLSEMNPADVAVVFEEIPENEQPVIFRIMPKELAAEVFVEMDSDMQQRLIEGFSDAELRDVMNELFMDDTVDIID
;
A
#
# COMPACT_ATOMS: atom_id res chain seq x y z
N MET A 1 0.83 11.83 14.04
CA MET A 1 1.43 11.31 12.79
C MET A 1 0.39 10.98 11.74
N GLU A 2 -0.67 10.33 12.15
CA GLU A 2 -1.73 9.98 11.22
C GLU A 2 -2.34 11.20 10.55
N GLU A 3 -2.61 12.23 11.33
CA GLU A 3 -3.21 13.43 10.77
C GLU A 3 -2.30 14.09 9.74
N LYS A 4 -1.01 14.06 10.01
CA LYS A 4 -0.05 14.65 9.10
C LYS A 4 -0.05 13.91 7.78
N ILE A 5 -0.11 12.60 7.82
CA ILE A 5 -0.12 11.80 6.63
C ILE A 5 -1.38 12.08 5.82
N LEU A 6 -2.53 12.17 6.48
CA LEU A 6 -3.78 12.46 5.79
C LEU A 6 -3.75 13.83 5.14
N GLU A 7 -3.13 14.78 5.80
CA GLU A 7 -3.01 16.11 5.25
C GLU A 7 -2.14 16.09 3.99
N LEU A 8 -1.04 15.38 4.04
CA LEU A 8 -0.14 15.27 2.89
C LEU A 8 -0.80 14.55 1.72
N VAL A 9 -1.61 13.55 2.01
CA VAL A 9 -2.34 12.86 0.97
C VAL A 9 -3.31 13.81 0.29
N GLY A 10 -3.99 14.63 1.08
CA GLY A 10 -4.91 15.61 0.52
C GLY A 10 -4.21 16.64 -0.34
N GLU A 11 -2.93 16.92 -0.03
CA GLU A 11 -2.15 17.86 -0.81
C GLU A 11 -1.38 17.19 -1.93
N LYS A 12 -1.53 15.89 -2.07
CA LYS A 12 -0.88 15.11 -3.13
C LYS A 12 0.64 15.12 -3.02
N LYS A 13 1.15 15.22 -1.80
CA LYS A 13 2.59 15.22 -1.58
C LYS A 13 3.06 13.80 -1.31
N TYR A 14 2.96 12.97 -2.32
CA TYR A 14 3.19 11.53 -2.17
C TYR A 14 4.62 11.16 -1.77
N GLY A 15 5.59 11.95 -2.19
CA GLY A 15 6.96 11.67 -1.79
C GLY A 15 7.16 11.74 -0.29
N LEU A 16 6.53 12.74 0.35
CA LEU A 16 6.61 12.87 1.79
C LEU A 16 5.79 11.78 2.48
N VAL A 17 4.65 11.42 1.90
CA VAL A 17 3.83 10.35 2.44
C VAL A 17 4.63 9.06 2.46
N LYS A 18 5.30 8.75 1.35
CA LYS A 18 6.11 7.53 1.28
C LYS A 18 7.19 7.53 2.35
N GLN A 19 7.84 8.68 2.54
CA GLN A 19 8.90 8.77 3.53
C GLN A 19 8.38 8.51 4.95
N LEU A 20 7.27 9.13 5.29
CA LEU A 20 6.71 8.95 6.63
C LEU A 20 6.23 7.53 6.85
N LEU A 21 5.58 6.94 5.86
CA LEU A 21 5.09 5.59 6.00
C LEU A 21 6.25 4.61 6.13
N SER A 22 7.36 4.88 5.47
CA SER A 22 8.51 4.00 5.54
C SER A 22 9.15 3.96 6.92
N GLU A 23 8.86 4.96 7.74
CA GLU A 23 9.39 5.01 9.10
C GLU A 23 8.44 4.44 10.14
N MET A 24 7.26 3.99 9.71
CA MET A 24 6.27 3.46 10.62
C MET A 24 6.23 1.95 10.59
N ASN A 25 5.68 1.36 11.63
CA ASN A 25 5.47 -0.08 11.64
C ASN A 25 4.35 -0.44 10.67
N PRO A 26 4.43 -1.60 10.01
CA PRO A 26 3.36 -1.99 9.08
C PRO A 26 1.97 -2.00 9.70
N ALA A 27 1.86 -2.39 10.97
CA ALA A 27 0.56 -2.39 11.63
C ALA A 27 0.01 -0.99 11.75
N ASP A 28 0.86 -0.01 12.05
CA ASP A 28 0.43 1.38 12.16
C ASP A 28 0.04 1.93 10.79
N VAL A 29 0.78 1.55 9.75
CA VAL A 29 0.45 1.98 8.41
C VAL A 29 -0.91 1.44 8.00
N ALA A 30 -1.22 0.21 8.37
CA ALA A 30 -2.52 -0.38 8.05
C ALA A 30 -3.65 0.43 8.70
N VAL A 31 -3.44 0.90 9.93
CA VAL A 31 -4.43 1.71 10.60
C VAL A 31 -4.63 3.03 9.87
N VAL A 32 -3.54 3.64 9.44
CA VAL A 32 -3.62 4.89 8.70
C VAL A 32 -4.38 4.70 7.39
N PHE A 33 -4.18 3.56 6.74
CA PHE A 33 -4.87 3.29 5.49
C PHE A 33 -6.38 3.32 5.64
N GLU A 34 -6.89 2.91 6.79
CA GLU A 34 -8.33 2.94 6.99
C GLU A 34 -8.88 4.35 6.95
N GLU A 35 -8.02 5.33 7.24
CA GLU A 35 -8.44 6.73 7.25
C GLU A 35 -8.23 7.40 5.89
N ILE A 36 -7.44 6.78 5.01
CA ILE A 36 -7.17 7.36 3.70
C ILE A 36 -8.39 7.17 2.79
N PRO A 37 -8.78 8.21 2.03
CA PRO A 37 -9.92 8.07 1.13
C PRO A 37 -9.71 6.92 0.16
N GLU A 38 -10.78 6.21 -0.16
CA GLU A 38 -10.67 5.01 -0.99
C GLU A 38 -10.01 5.27 -2.33
N ASN A 39 -10.27 6.42 -2.92
CA ASN A 39 -9.69 6.71 -4.22
C ASN A 39 -8.19 6.98 -4.14
N GLU A 40 -7.66 7.25 -2.94
CA GLU A 40 -6.23 7.47 -2.78
C GLU A 40 -5.50 6.22 -2.31
N GLN A 41 -6.22 5.26 -1.79
CA GLN A 41 -5.57 4.07 -1.22
C GLN A 41 -4.71 3.31 -2.22
N PRO A 42 -5.17 3.05 -3.44
CA PRO A 42 -4.32 2.33 -4.39
C PRO A 42 -3.06 3.10 -4.75
N VAL A 43 -3.17 4.42 -4.86
CA VAL A 43 -2.01 5.25 -5.18
C VAL A 43 -0.98 5.17 -4.07
N ILE A 44 -1.42 5.33 -2.83
CA ILE A 44 -0.52 5.28 -1.68
C ILE A 44 0.12 3.91 -1.56
N PHE A 45 -0.67 2.85 -1.78
CA PHE A 45 -0.13 1.50 -1.68
C PHE A 45 0.98 1.29 -2.70
N ARG A 46 0.81 1.80 -3.90
CA ARG A 46 1.80 1.59 -4.96
C ARG A 46 3.08 2.40 -4.76
N ILE A 47 3.02 3.52 -4.05
CA ILE A 47 4.24 4.29 -3.83
C ILE A 47 5.08 3.75 -2.68
N MET A 48 4.53 2.87 -1.85
CA MET A 48 5.31 2.32 -0.75
C MET A 48 6.35 1.34 -1.28
N PRO A 49 7.49 1.20 -0.58
CA PRO A 49 8.43 0.15 -0.95
C PRO A 49 7.73 -1.20 -0.93
N LYS A 50 8.06 -2.07 -1.87
CA LYS A 50 7.30 -3.31 -2.01
C LYS A 50 7.34 -4.16 -0.76
N GLU A 51 8.46 -4.18 -0.04
CA GLU A 51 8.54 -4.97 1.19
C GLU A 51 7.59 -4.44 2.24
N LEU A 52 7.53 -3.12 2.38
CA LEU A 52 6.64 -2.52 3.34
C LEU A 52 5.19 -2.75 2.92
N ALA A 53 4.90 -2.60 1.63
CA ALA A 53 3.53 -2.78 1.13
C ALA A 53 3.04 -4.19 1.40
N ALA A 54 3.90 -5.19 1.21
CA ALA A 54 3.51 -6.57 1.46
C ALA A 54 3.19 -6.79 2.94
N GLU A 55 4.02 -6.23 3.81
CA GLU A 55 3.80 -6.38 5.24
C GLU A 55 2.55 -5.65 5.70
N VAL A 56 2.30 -4.48 5.14
CA VAL A 56 1.11 -3.72 5.49
C VAL A 56 -0.14 -4.46 5.03
N PHE A 57 -0.09 -5.07 3.86
CA PHE A 57 -1.23 -5.79 3.33
C PHE A 57 -1.59 -6.96 4.25
N VAL A 58 -0.60 -7.65 4.76
CA VAL A 58 -0.83 -8.77 5.67
C VAL A 58 -1.45 -8.28 6.99
N GLU A 59 -1.12 -7.06 7.40
CA GLU A 59 -1.68 -6.52 8.64
C GLU A 59 -3.11 -6.01 8.48
N MET A 60 -3.60 -5.84 7.27
CA MET A 60 -4.96 -5.39 7.04
C MET A 60 -5.94 -6.54 7.27
N ASP A 61 -7.17 -6.20 7.72
CA ASP A 61 -8.17 -7.25 7.84
C ASP A 61 -8.74 -7.53 6.44
N SER A 62 -9.53 -8.56 6.32
CA SER A 62 -10.00 -8.98 4.99
C SER A 62 -10.89 -7.96 4.32
N ASP A 63 -11.67 -7.21 5.08
CA ASP A 63 -12.51 -6.17 4.49
C ASP A 63 -11.65 -5.09 3.87
N MET A 64 -10.60 -4.68 4.56
CA MET A 64 -9.70 -3.66 4.06
C MET A 64 -8.94 -4.15 2.85
N GLN A 65 -8.48 -5.39 2.90
CA GLN A 65 -7.76 -5.98 1.77
C GLN A 65 -8.65 -6.02 0.53
N GLN A 66 -9.89 -6.38 0.70
CA GLN A 66 -10.80 -6.46 -0.42
C GLN A 66 -11.07 -5.08 -1.01
N ARG A 67 -11.26 -4.09 -0.17
CA ARG A 67 -11.50 -2.74 -0.67
C ARG A 67 -10.31 -2.20 -1.43
N LEU A 68 -9.12 -2.48 -0.94
CA LEU A 68 -7.91 -2.03 -1.60
C LEU A 68 -7.77 -2.69 -2.97
N ILE A 69 -8.00 -4.00 -3.03
CA ILE A 69 -7.90 -4.74 -4.28
C ILE A 69 -8.91 -4.23 -5.29
N GLU A 70 -10.11 -3.93 -4.84
CA GLU A 70 -11.14 -3.44 -5.74
C GLU A 70 -10.81 -2.06 -6.31
N GLY A 71 -9.92 -1.34 -5.66
CA GLY A 71 -9.50 -0.03 -6.15
C GLY A 71 -8.51 -0.09 -7.30
N PHE A 72 -7.97 -1.28 -7.60
CA PHE A 72 -7.04 -1.41 -8.70
C PHE A 72 -7.75 -1.93 -9.93
N SER A 73 -7.28 -1.52 -11.11
CA SER A 73 -7.76 -2.14 -12.34
C SER A 73 -7.10 -3.52 -12.42
N ASP A 74 -7.59 -4.35 -13.31
CA ASP A 74 -7.04 -5.71 -13.45
C ASP A 74 -5.56 -5.68 -13.80
N ALA A 75 -5.17 -4.80 -14.68
CA ALA A 75 -3.76 -4.72 -15.07
C ALA A 75 -2.90 -4.23 -13.91
N GLU A 76 -3.37 -3.22 -13.20
CA GLU A 76 -2.64 -2.68 -12.07
C GLU A 76 -2.50 -3.71 -10.97
N LEU A 77 -3.57 -4.45 -10.71
CA LEU A 77 -3.55 -5.45 -9.68
C LEU A 77 -2.55 -6.55 -10.01
N ARG A 78 -2.51 -6.95 -11.27
CA ARG A 78 -1.58 -7.98 -11.69
C ARG A 78 -0.14 -7.51 -11.48
N ASP A 79 0.15 -6.26 -11.84
CA ASP A 79 1.50 -5.73 -11.66
C ASP A 79 1.88 -5.69 -10.19
N VAL A 80 0.97 -5.24 -9.34
CA VAL A 80 1.24 -5.14 -7.91
C VAL A 80 1.48 -6.52 -7.33
N MET A 81 0.66 -7.49 -7.67
CA MET A 81 0.81 -8.83 -7.15
C MET A 81 2.11 -9.47 -7.60
N ASN A 82 2.50 -9.23 -8.84
CA ASN A 82 3.74 -9.76 -9.35
C ASN A 82 4.92 -9.18 -8.58
N GLU A 83 4.88 -7.89 -8.29
CA GLU A 83 5.97 -7.27 -7.56
C GLU A 83 6.02 -7.66 -6.10
N LEU A 84 4.87 -7.85 -5.50
CA LEU A 84 4.84 -8.13 -4.08
C LEU A 84 5.04 -9.60 -3.75
N PHE A 85 4.49 -10.47 -4.55
CA PHE A 85 4.44 -11.87 -4.17
C PHE A 85 5.09 -12.84 -5.13
N MET A 86 5.49 -12.39 -6.28
CA MET A 86 6.04 -13.32 -7.23
C MET A 86 7.36 -12.89 -7.80
N ASP A 87 7.98 -11.91 -7.20
CA ASP A 87 9.11 -11.30 -7.81
C ASP A 87 10.24 -12.24 -8.06
N ASP A 88 10.75 -12.85 -7.12
CA ASP A 88 11.92 -13.60 -7.38
C ASP A 88 11.75 -15.03 -7.33
N THR A 89 10.85 -15.52 -6.67
CA THR A 89 10.78 -16.89 -6.53
C THR A 89 10.49 -17.54 -7.79
N VAL A 90 9.82 -16.87 -8.56
CA VAL A 90 9.39 -17.50 -9.67
C VAL A 90 10.37 -17.99 -10.55
N ASP A 91 11.29 -17.26 -10.75
CA ASP A 91 12.21 -17.62 -11.69
C ASP A 91 12.88 -18.81 -11.40
N ILE A 92 12.95 -19.10 -10.33
CA ILE A 92 13.63 -20.18 -9.99
C ILE A 92 13.17 -21.33 -10.62
N ILE A 93 12.07 -21.39 -10.75
CA ILE A 93 11.61 -22.45 -11.24
C ILE A 93 11.92 -22.88 -12.41
N ASP A 94 12.23 -22.53 -12.84
CA ASP A 94 12.43 -22.97 -13.95
C ASP A 94 13.00 -23.72 -14.08
#